data_1db1ed6824c7eaa47dc637de26afe2c4
#
_entry.id   1db1ed6824c7eaa47dc637de26afe2c4
#
_cell.length_a   1.000
_cell.length_b   1.000
_cell.length_c   1.000
_cell.angle_alpha   90.00
_cell.angle_beta   90.00
_cell.angle_gamma   90.00
#
_symmetry.space_group_name_H-M   'P 1'
#
loop_
_entity.id
_entity.type
_entity.pdbx_description
1 polymer ?
#
loop_
_entity_poly.entity_id
_entity_poly.type
_entity_poly.pdbx_seq_one_letter_code
_entity_poly.pdbx_strand_id
1 'polypeptide(L)'
;MSKLRQTKEDQIRAAKQSFQLEVKLQRVRFDMTQGELADAADMNRSVLCRCLADPDKLSVGRLRKIIQTLNIEPEIILVLLGYSQKQIRDLKCSNE
;
A
#
# COMPACT_ATOMS: atom_id res chain seq x y z
N MET A 1 25.49 11.05 -14.61
CA MET A 1 25.08 10.78 -14.25
C MET A 1 24.55 10.20 -13.76
N SER A 2 24.47 9.97 -13.46
CA SER A 2 23.98 9.30 -12.91
C SER A 2 23.09 8.86 -12.88
N LYS A 3 22.93 8.19 -13.15
CA LYS A 3 22.00 7.73 -13.04
C LYS A 3 21.71 7.22 -12.06
N LEU A 4 20.99 7.28 -11.97
CA LEU A 4 20.49 7.02 -10.81
C LEU A 4 20.05 5.67 -10.65
N ARG A 5 20.72 4.89 -9.86
CA ARG A 5 20.20 3.66 -9.40
C ARG A 5 19.31 3.92 -8.27
N GLN A 6 18.05 3.48 -8.35
CA GLN A 6 17.16 3.49 -7.21
C GLN A 6 17.58 2.42 -6.23
N THR A 7 17.81 2.78 -4.99
CA THR A 7 18.08 1.81 -3.94
C THR A 7 16.78 1.14 -3.55
N LYS A 8 16.89 0.03 -2.83
CA LYS A 8 15.72 -0.64 -2.30
C LYS A 8 14.92 0.26 -1.37
N GLU A 9 15.62 1.07 -0.58
CA GLU A 9 14.97 2.02 0.31
C GLU A 9 14.18 3.07 -0.46
N ASP A 10 14.72 3.55 -1.58
CA ASP A 10 14.02 4.50 -2.43
C ASP A 10 12.77 3.88 -3.03
N GLN A 11 12.85 2.63 -3.43
CA GLN A 11 11.71 1.92 -3.99
C GLN A 11 10.61 1.74 -2.94
N ILE A 12 10.98 1.42 -1.72
CA ILE A 12 10.02 1.26 -0.63
C ILE A 12 9.37 2.60 -0.30
N ARG A 13 10.16 3.68 -0.26
CA ARG A 13 9.61 5.01 -0.02
C ARG A 13 8.60 5.39 -1.09
N ALA A 14 8.92 5.13 -2.35
CA ALA A 14 8.01 5.41 -3.46
C ALA A 14 6.75 4.57 -3.34
N ALA A 15 6.88 3.31 -2.90
CA ALA A 15 5.72 2.45 -2.71
C ALA A 15 4.83 2.94 -1.59
N LYS A 16 5.41 3.45 -0.50
CA LYS A 16 4.62 4.04 0.59
C LYS A 16 3.80 5.23 0.10
N GLN A 17 4.42 6.09 -0.69
CA GLN A 17 3.73 7.24 -1.26
C GLN A 17 2.62 6.81 -2.21
N SER A 18 2.89 5.80 -3.03
CA SER A 18 1.89 5.26 -3.95
C SER A 18 0.73 4.65 -3.19
N PHE A 19 1.01 3.94 -2.12
CA PHE A 19 -0.02 3.35 -1.28
C PHE A 19 -0.91 4.45 -0.66
N GLN A 20 -0.29 5.49 -0.12
CA GLN A 20 -1.03 6.61 0.48
C GLN A 20 -1.94 7.27 -0.54
N LEU A 21 -1.41 7.51 -1.74
CA LEU A 21 -2.18 8.12 -2.81
C LEU A 21 -3.32 7.21 -3.25
N GLU A 22 -3.03 5.92 -3.39
CA GLU A 22 -4.03 4.96 -3.83
C GLU A 22 -5.18 4.85 -2.82
N VAL A 23 -4.86 4.85 -1.53
CA VAL A 23 -5.89 4.84 -0.48
C VAL A 23 -6.79 6.07 -0.63
N LYS A 24 -6.19 7.23 -0.83
CA LYS A 24 -6.95 8.46 -0.98
C LYS A 24 -7.84 8.43 -2.23
N LEU A 25 -7.29 7.98 -3.35
CA LEU A 25 -8.03 7.91 -4.60
C LEU A 25 -9.19 6.92 -4.51
N GLN A 26 -8.96 5.76 -3.93
CA GLN A 26 -10.00 4.75 -3.83
C GLN A 26 -11.08 5.17 -2.83
N ARG A 27 -10.70 5.87 -1.75
CA ARG A 27 -11.68 6.41 -0.82
C ARG A 27 -12.64 7.38 -1.53
N VAL A 28 -12.07 8.27 -2.34
CA VAL A 28 -12.89 9.22 -3.09
C VAL A 28 -13.78 8.47 -4.08
N ARG A 29 -13.22 7.48 -4.75
CA ARG A 29 -13.95 6.71 -5.74
C ARG A 29 -15.14 5.97 -5.13
N PHE A 30 -14.99 5.45 -3.91
CA PHE A 30 -16.06 4.75 -3.22
C PHE A 30 -16.87 5.67 -2.29
N ASP A 31 -16.59 6.98 -2.34
CA ASP A 31 -17.28 7.97 -1.51
C ASP A 31 -17.22 7.59 -0.03
N MET A 32 -16.03 7.21 0.41
CA MET A 32 -15.80 6.69 1.75
C MET A 32 -14.97 7.67 2.56
N THR A 33 -15.42 7.98 3.78
CA THR A 33 -14.66 8.85 4.68
C THR A 33 -13.54 8.05 5.35
N GLN A 34 -12.57 8.77 5.94
CA GLN A 34 -11.52 8.11 6.71
C GLN A 34 -12.10 7.32 7.89
N GLY A 35 -13.14 7.85 8.52
CA GLY A 35 -13.79 7.13 9.62
C GLY A 35 -14.42 5.83 9.17
N GLU A 36 -15.06 5.84 8.01
CA GLU A 36 -15.66 4.63 7.45
C GLU A 36 -14.60 3.60 7.08
N LEU A 37 -13.48 4.06 6.53
CA LEU A 37 -12.39 3.15 6.22
C LEU A 37 -11.79 2.56 7.51
N ALA A 38 -11.64 3.38 8.53
CA ALA A 38 -11.11 2.90 9.80
C ALA A 38 -12.02 1.81 10.39
N ASP A 39 -13.33 2.03 10.34
CA ASP A 39 -14.30 1.04 10.82
C ASP A 39 -14.17 -0.27 10.04
N ALA A 40 -14.06 -0.17 8.72
CA ALA A 40 -13.94 -1.35 7.87
C ALA A 40 -12.64 -2.10 8.13
N ALA A 41 -11.58 -1.38 8.48
CA ALA A 41 -10.28 -1.99 8.77
C ALA A 41 -10.11 -2.36 10.25
N ASP A 42 -11.17 -2.20 11.03
CA ASP A 42 -11.18 -2.60 12.43
C ASP A 42 -10.17 -1.82 13.27
N MET A 43 -10.10 -0.52 13.03
CA MET A 43 -9.21 0.36 13.80
C MET A 43 -9.89 1.71 13.97
N ASN A 44 -9.42 2.52 14.91
CA ASN A 44 -9.98 3.85 15.04
C ASN A 44 -9.29 4.80 14.07
N ARG A 45 -9.91 5.96 13.87
CA ARG A 45 -9.46 6.93 12.89
C ARG A 45 -8.04 7.44 13.16
N SER A 46 -7.70 7.64 14.43
CA SER A 46 -6.36 8.11 14.80
C SER A 46 -5.29 7.10 14.43
N VAL A 47 -5.57 5.82 14.67
CA VAL A 47 -4.65 4.75 14.31
C VAL A 47 -4.51 4.66 12.81
N LEU A 48 -5.64 4.75 12.08
CA LEU A 48 -5.61 4.74 10.62
C LEU A 48 -4.73 5.86 10.08
N CYS A 49 -4.89 7.08 10.58
CA CYS A 49 -4.11 8.22 10.12
C CYS A 49 -2.62 8.00 10.33
N ARG A 50 -2.25 7.47 11.50
CA ARG A 50 -0.84 7.19 11.78
C ARG A 50 -0.29 6.09 10.89
N CYS A 51 -1.09 5.07 10.65
CA CYS A 51 -0.66 3.96 9.79
C CYS A 51 -0.55 4.38 8.33
N LEU A 52 -1.41 5.28 7.88
CA LEU A 52 -1.30 5.78 6.51
C LEU A 52 -0.08 6.68 6.35
N ALA A 53 0.29 7.43 7.39
CA ALA A 53 1.49 8.25 7.35
C ALA A 53 2.76 7.38 7.32
N ASP A 54 2.69 6.20 7.93
CA ASP A 54 3.80 5.26 7.93
C ASP A 54 3.27 3.84 7.77
N PRO A 55 3.07 3.38 6.53
CA PRO A 55 2.49 2.06 6.28
C PRO A 55 3.26 0.89 6.90
N ASP A 56 4.52 1.08 7.25
CA ASP A 56 5.28 0.04 7.93
C ASP A 56 4.69 -0.33 9.29
N LYS A 57 3.90 0.56 9.86
CA LYS A 57 3.25 0.31 11.15
C LYS A 57 1.97 -0.50 11.04
N LEU A 58 1.52 -0.76 9.82
CA LEU A 58 0.34 -1.59 9.62
C LEU A 58 0.66 -3.05 9.86
N SER A 59 -0.17 -3.71 10.64
CA SER A 59 -0.09 -5.16 10.73
C SER A 59 -0.58 -5.76 9.42
N VAL A 60 -0.18 -6.99 9.16
CA VAL A 60 -0.62 -7.68 7.94
C VAL A 60 -2.14 -7.80 7.90
N GLY A 61 -2.76 -8.05 9.05
CA GLY A 61 -4.21 -8.16 9.11
C GLY A 61 -4.92 -6.86 8.76
N ARG A 62 -4.42 -5.75 9.27
CA ARG A 62 -5.01 -4.44 8.96
C ARG A 62 -4.77 -4.05 7.51
N LEU A 63 -3.58 -4.32 7.01
CA LEU A 63 -3.26 -4.07 5.62
C LEU A 63 -4.20 -4.86 4.71
N ARG A 64 -4.43 -6.13 5.03
CA ARG A 64 -5.34 -6.98 4.26
C ARG A 64 -6.75 -6.40 4.22
N LYS A 65 -7.24 -5.90 5.35
CA LYS A 65 -8.57 -5.32 5.40
C LYS A 65 -8.68 -4.05 4.56
N ILE A 66 -7.66 -3.22 4.59
CA ILE A 66 -7.62 -2.01 3.77
C ILE A 66 -7.62 -2.38 2.29
N ILE A 67 -6.79 -3.35 1.91
CA ILE A 67 -6.70 -3.81 0.52
C ILE A 67 -8.05 -4.33 0.04
N GLN A 68 -8.69 -5.16 0.85
CA GLN A 68 -9.97 -5.75 0.48
C GLN A 68 -11.07 -4.71 0.39
N THR A 69 -11.05 -3.73 1.29
CA THR A 69 -12.07 -2.69 1.32
C THR A 69 -11.94 -1.75 0.12
N LEU A 70 -10.72 -1.38 -0.24
CA LEU A 70 -10.47 -0.38 -1.27
C LEU A 70 -10.02 -0.96 -2.60
N ASN A 71 -9.82 -2.26 -2.67
CA ASN A 71 -9.36 -2.91 -3.90
C ASN A 71 -8.05 -2.31 -4.43
N ILE A 72 -7.06 -2.24 -3.55
CA ILE A 72 -5.75 -1.68 -3.87
C ILE A 72 -4.98 -2.60 -4.80
N GLU A 73 -4.23 -2.01 -5.72
CA GLU A 73 -3.39 -2.74 -6.66
C GLU A 73 -2.38 -3.64 -5.94
N PRO A 74 -2.33 -4.94 -6.28
CA PRO A 74 -1.41 -5.85 -5.59
C PRO A 74 0.06 -5.48 -5.77
N GLU A 75 0.41 -4.88 -6.90
CA GLU A 75 1.81 -4.54 -7.16
C GLU A 75 2.34 -3.54 -6.14
N ILE A 76 1.52 -2.57 -5.77
CA ILE A 76 1.89 -1.58 -4.77
C ILE A 76 2.20 -2.27 -3.45
N ILE A 77 1.38 -3.24 -3.08
CA ILE A 77 1.54 -3.96 -1.83
C ILE A 77 2.80 -4.81 -1.84
N LEU A 78 3.07 -5.47 -2.95
CA LEU A 78 4.26 -6.30 -3.07
C LEU A 78 5.54 -5.48 -2.92
N VAL A 79 5.58 -4.28 -3.50
CA VAL A 79 6.74 -3.42 -3.33
C VAL A 79 6.86 -2.96 -1.88
N LEU A 80 5.74 -2.65 -1.23
CA LEU A 80 5.75 -2.31 0.20
C LEU A 80 6.34 -3.42 1.06
N LEU A 81 6.09 -4.66 0.67
CA LEU A 81 6.62 -5.82 1.40
C LEU A 81 8.08 -6.10 1.07
N GLY A 82 8.68 -5.34 0.17
CA GLY A 82 10.10 -5.48 -0.14
C GLY A 82 10.43 -6.24 -1.41
N TYR A 83 9.43 -6.61 -2.20
CA TYR A 83 9.69 -7.29 -3.46
C TYR A 83 10.16 -6.29 -4.52
N SER A 84 11.17 -6.68 -5.28
CA SER A 84 11.65 -5.86 -6.39
C SER A 84 10.71 -6.01 -7.59
N GLN A 85 10.81 -5.10 -8.54
CA GLN A 85 10.01 -5.18 -9.76
C GLN A 85 10.29 -6.47 -10.54
N LYS A 86 11.53 -6.89 -10.53
CA LYS A 86 11.89 -8.14 -11.18
C LYS A 86 11.22 -9.34 -10.52
N GLN A 87 11.24 -9.38 -9.18
CA GLN A 87 10.59 -10.45 -8.44
C GLN A 87 9.10 -10.48 -8.69
N ILE A 88 8.47 -9.31 -8.78
CA ILE A 88 7.05 -9.22 -9.06
C ILE A 88 6.73 -9.77 -10.45
N ARG A 89 7.54 -9.43 -11.44
CA ARG A 89 7.38 -9.96 -12.79
C ARG A 89 7.52 -11.48 -12.82
N ASP A 90 8.51 -12.00 -12.10
CA ASP A 90 8.74 -13.44 -12.04
C ASP A 90 7.55 -14.15 -11.42
N LEU A 91 6.97 -13.56 -10.37
CA LEU A 91 5.77 -14.13 -9.76
C LEU A 91 4.60 -14.18 -10.74
N LYS A 92 4.42 -13.13 -11.52
CA LYS A 92 3.35 -13.09 -12.52
C LYS A 92 3.55 -14.16 -13.58
N CYS A 93 4.76 -14.34 -14.02
CA CYS A 93 5.07 -15.35 -15.03
C CYS A 93 4.89 -16.76 -14.48
N SER A 94 5.18 -16.96 -13.20
CA SER A 94 5.05 -18.29 -12.60
C SER A 94 3.63 -18.74 -12.42
N ASN A 95 2.69 -17.84 -12.49
CA ASN A 95 1.28 -18.18 -12.27
C ASN A 95 0.58 -18.69 -13.51
N GLU A 96 1.32 -18.95 -14.51
CA GLU A 96 0.75 -19.52 -15.72
C GLU A 96 0.38 -21.02 -15.60
#